data_1ff579ac047363ecd720c2e0a199e24b
#
_entry.id   1ff579ac047363ecd720c2e0a199e24b
#
_cell.length_a   1.000
_cell.length_b   1.000
_cell.length_c   1.000
_cell.angle_alpha   90.00
_cell.angle_beta   90.00
_cell.angle_gamma   90.00
#
_symmetry.space_group_name_H-M   'P 1'
#
loop_
_entity.id
_entity.type
_entity.pdbx_description
1 polymer ?
#
loop_
_entity_poly.entity_id
_entity_poly.type
_entity_poly.pdbx_seq_one_letter_code
_entity_poly.pdbx_strand_id
1 'polypeptide(L)'
;GGGYLFGVPEQDEMQSICFAKEVGAVVVAVDYRLAPENKYPASLNDCYTALGYLFKNADKLGVDKDRIAVAGASAGGGLCAATALMARDKGEYKLAFQMPLYPMIDDRFQTPASQENIDLRVWNNVANKYAWHAYIGDLAGTDEVSYYMAPARAKDLTGLPPAYSCVGNL
;
A
#
# COMPACT_ATOMS: atom_id res chain seq x y z
N GLY A 1 1.27 6.80 4.16
CA GLY A 1 2.36 7.22 3.26
C GLY A 1 3.73 7.15 3.91
N GLY A 2 4.69 7.97 3.40
CA GLY A 2 5.99 8.13 4.07
C GLY A 2 7.09 7.12 3.68
N GLY A 3 7.07 6.58 2.47
CA GLY A 3 8.16 5.74 1.92
C GLY A 3 8.47 4.47 2.72
N TYR A 4 7.52 3.93 3.48
CA TYR A 4 7.68 2.85 4.45
C TYR A 4 8.53 3.19 5.69
N LEU A 5 9.04 4.43 5.81
CA LEU A 5 10.03 4.85 6.81
C LEU A 5 9.46 5.73 7.91
N PHE A 6 8.44 6.51 7.60
CA PHE A 6 7.86 7.45 8.53
C PHE A 6 6.37 7.65 8.24
N GLY A 7 5.69 8.32 9.17
CA GLY A 7 4.27 8.60 9.09
C GLY A 7 3.52 8.01 10.27
N VAL A 8 2.35 8.57 10.48
CA VAL A 8 1.39 8.13 11.50
C VAL A 8 -0.01 8.12 10.90
N PRO A 9 -0.96 7.32 11.41
CA PRO A 9 -2.32 7.24 10.85
C PRO A 9 -3.06 8.58 10.81
N GLU A 10 -2.77 9.49 11.73
CA GLU A 10 -3.38 10.81 11.86
C GLU A 10 -3.11 11.73 10.65
N GLN A 11 -2.06 11.45 9.87
CA GLN A 11 -1.78 12.21 8.63
C GLN A 11 -2.90 12.10 7.60
N ASP A 12 -3.63 10.98 7.60
CA ASP A 12 -4.71 10.70 6.65
C ASP A 12 -6.11 10.89 7.30
N GLU A 13 -6.18 11.55 8.49
CA GLU A 13 -7.42 11.72 9.23
C GLU A 13 -8.49 12.47 8.42
N MET A 14 -8.12 13.54 7.73
CA MET A 14 -9.05 14.29 6.89
C MET A 14 -9.66 13.46 5.77
N GLN A 15 -8.86 12.60 5.12
CA GLN A 15 -9.36 11.68 4.11
C GLN A 15 -10.25 10.61 4.72
N SER A 16 -9.88 10.08 5.89
CA SER A 16 -10.68 9.12 6.64
C SER A 16 -12.04 9.69 7.03
N ILE A 17 -12.08 10.93 7.50
CA ILE A 17 -13.32 11.66 7.81
C ILE A 17 -14.17 11.87 6.54
N CYS A 18 -13.54 12.20 5.42
CA CYS A 18 -14.22 12.37 4.15
C CYS A 18 -14.91 11.06 3.71
N PHE A 19 -14.20 9.93 3.73
CA PHE A 19 -14.80 8.63 3.42
C PHE A 19 -15.92 8.27 4.39
N ALA A 20 -15.76 8.52 5.69
CA ALA A 20 -16.80 8.24 6.66
C ALA A 20 -18.06 9.07 6.41
N LYS A 21 -17.94 10.37 6.10
CA LYS A 21 -19.06 11.29 5.91
C LYS A 21 -19.72 11.16 4.54
N GLU A 22 -18.92 11.14 3.46
CA GLU A 22 -19.45 11.22 2.10
C GLU A 22 -19.86 9.87 1.53
N VAL A 23 -19.19 8.79 1.97
CA VAL A 23 -19.46 7.43 1.49
C VAL A 23 -20.22 6.60 2.55
N GLY A 24 -20.26 7.04 3.79
CA GLY A 24 -20.85 6.29 4.90
C GLY A 24 -20.05 5.06 5.27
N ALA A 25 -18.73 5.12 5.10
CA ALA A 25 -17.84 4.00 5.35
C ALA A 25 -17.34 3.96 6.80
N VAL A 26 -17.14 2.77 7.33
CA VAL A 26 -16.29 2.55 8.51
C VAL A 26 -14.84 2.57 8.02
N VAL A 27 -14.02 3.46 8.53
CA VAL A 27 -12.62 3.59 8.15
C VAL A 27 -11.72 3.08 9.27
N VAL A 28 -10.79 2.19 8.92
CA VAL A 28 -9.75 1.69 9.82
C VAL A 28 -8.39 2.10 9.26
N ALA A 29 -7.74 3.05 9.91
CA ALA A 29 -6.37 3.45 9.60
C ALA A 29 -5.40 2.50 10.31
N VAL A 30 -4.47 1.92 9.56
CA VAL A 30 -3.52 0.94 10.08
C VAL A 30 -2.22 1.63 10.47
N ASP A 31 -1.86 1.56 11.74
CA ASP A 31 -0.55 1.95 12.25
C ASP A 31 0.43 0.81 12.03
N TYR A 32 0.91 0.68 10.80
CA TYR A 32 1.82 -0.39 10.43
C TYR A 32 3.26 -0.07 10.83
N ARG A 33 4.00 -1.11 11.21
CA ARG A 33 5.41 -0.99 11.60
C ARG A 33 6.27 -0.50 10.45
N LEU A 34 7.20 0.41 10.77
CA LEU A 34 8.04 1.12 9.81
C LEU A 34 9.43 0.50 9.70
N ALA A 35 10.02 0.62 8.51
CA ALA A 35 11.43 0.36 8.25
C ALA A 35 12.28 1.59 8.69
N PRO A 36 13.57 1.42 8.95
CA PRO A 36 14.36 0.20 8.83
C PRO A 36 14.24 -0.76 10.02
N GLU A 37 13.63 -0.35 11.14
CA GLU A 37 13.50 -1.15 12.35
C GLU A 37 12.68 -2.42 12.10
N ASN A 38 11.65 -2.31 11.26
CA ASN A 38 10.80 -3.42 10.87
C ASN A 38 10.71 -3.52 9.35
N LYS A 39 11.69 -4.20 8.75
CA LYS A 39 11.71 -4.45 7.31
C LYS A 39 10.53 -5.30 6.86
N TYR A 40 10.34 -5.42 5.55
CA TYR A 40 9.44 -6.42 4.97
C TYR A 40 9.67 -7.80 5.64
N PRO A 41 8.62 -8.55 5.99
CA PRO A 41 7.19 -8.33 5.65
C PRO A 41 6.36 -7.63 6.76
N ALA A 42 6.97 -6.94 7.72
CA ALA A 42 6.27 -6.46 8.91
C ALA A 42 5.04 -5.60 8.57
N SER A 43 5.20 -4.53 7.80
CA SER A 43 4.11 -3.61 7.43
C SER A 43 3.00 -4.28 6.63
N LEU A 44 3.34 -5.17 5.69
CA LEU A 44 2.36 -5.93 4.93
C LEU A 44 1.55 -6.88 5.82
N ASN A 45 2.22 -7.56 6.74
CA ASN A 45 1.55 -8.45 7.69
C ASN A 45 0.61 -7.68 8.63
N ASP A 46 0.99 -6.47 9.04
CA ASP A 46 0.14 -5.60 9.85
C ASP A 46 -1.13 -5.20 9.08
N CYS A 47 -0.99 -4.78 7.83
CA CYS A 47 -2.12 -4.45 6.96
C CYS A 47 -3.03 -5.67 6.72
N TYR A 48 -2.45 -6.83 6.44
CA TYR A 48 -3.22 -8.05 6.22
C TYR A 48 -3.94 -8.53 7.50
N THR A 49 -3.30 -8.37 8.65
CA THR A 49 -3.90 -8.67 9.96
C THR A 49 -5.09 -7.75 10.25
N ALA A 50 -4.95 -6.44 9.96
CA ALA A 50 -6.04 -5.49 10.10
C ALA A 50 -7.22 -5.82 9.17
N LEU A 51 -6.94 -6.23 7.92
CA LEU A 51 -7.96 -6.73 7.00
C LEU A 51 -8.70 -7.93 7.58
N GLY A 52 -7.95 -8.92 8.10
CA GLY A 52 -8.54 -10.09 8.76
C GLY A 52 -9.40 -9.74 9.99
N TYR A 53 -8.98 -8.73 10.75
CA TYR A 53 -9.77 -8.21 11.86
C TYR A 53 -11.12 -7.65 11.39
N LEU A 54 -11.14 -6.87 10.31
CA LEU A 54 -12.37 -6.34 9.73
C LEU A 54 -13.32 -7.44 9.31
N PHE A 55 -12.84 -8.44 8.57
CA PHE A 55 -13.69 -9.57 8.15
C PHE A 55 -14.25 -10.38 9.33
N LYS A 56 -13.44 -10.59 10.36
CA LYS A 56 -13.86 -11.34 11.56
C LYS A 56 -14.87 -10.59 12.43
N ASN A 57 -14.78 -9.26 12.44
CA ASN A 57 -15.62 -8.42 13.30
C ASN A 57 -16.65 -7.59 12.52
N ALA A 58 -16.88 -7.91 11.25
CA ALA A 58 -17.74 -7.12 10.36
C ALA A 58 -19.14 -6.88 10.95
N ASP A 59 -19.77 -7.93 11.45
CA ASP A 59 -21.12 -7.85 12.06
C ASP A 59 -21.13 -6.91 13.27
N LYS A 60 -20.11 -6.98 14.13
CA LYS A 60 -19.98 -6.12 15.32
C LYS A 60 -19.73 -4.66 14.95
N LEU A 61 -19.04 -4.42 13.83
CA LEU A 61 -18.69 -3.11 13.31
C LEU A 61 -19.77 -2.52 12.39
N GLY A 62 -20.81 -3.28 12.08
CA GLY A 62 -21.84 -2.88 11.10
C GLY A 62 -21.30 -2.79 9.67
N VAL A 63 -20.30 -3.60 9.35
CA VAL A 63 -19.61 -3.61 8.04
C VAL A 63 -20.14 -4.75 7.19
N ASP A 64 -20.45 -4.46 5.93
CA ASP A 64 -20.78 -5.44 4.90
C ASP A 64 -19.47 -6.05 4.35
N LYS A 65 -19.31 -7.38 4.52
CA LYS A 65 -18.12 -8.12 4.07
C LYS A 65 -17.91 -8.08 2.56
N ASP A 66 -19.00 -7.94 1.80
CA ASP A 66 -18.92 -7.84 0.34
C ASP A 66 -18.53 -6.43 -0.16
N ARG A 67 -18.40 -5.48 0.75
CA ARG A 67 -18.09 -4.07 0.46
C ARG A 67 -16.80 -3.57 1.12
N ILE A 68 -15.92 -4.48 1.56
CA ILE A 68 -14.63 -4.12 2.14
C ILE A 68 -13.65 -3.75 1.03
N ALA A 69 -13.03 -2.60 1.17
CA ALA A 69 -12.03 -2.06 0.26
C ALA A 69 -10.72 -1.76 0.98
N VAL A 70 -9.63 -1.67 0.23
CA VAL A 70 -8.33 -1.19 0.71
C VAL A 70 -7.92 0.07 -0.04
N ALA A 71 -7.35 1.03 0.69
CA ALA A 71 -6.87 2.28 0.12
C ALA A 71 -5.54 2.68 0.73
N GLY A 72 -4.76 3.47 0.02
CA GLY A 72 -3.51 4.02 0.54
C GLY A 72 -2.79 4.89 -0.46
N ALA A 73 -1.95 5.78 0.06
CA ALA A 73 -1.18 6.73 -0.73
C ALA A 73 0.32 6.44 -0.63
N SER A 74 1.08 6.61 -1.71
CA SER A 74 2.54 6.46 -1.75
C SER A 74 2.96 5.04 -1.28
N ALA A 75 3.75 4.90 -0.23
CA ALA A 75 4.07 3.59 0.38
C ALA A 75 2.81 2.86 0.85
N GLY A 76 1.81 3.58 1.40
CA GLY A 76 0.50 3.01 1.72
C GLY A 76 -0.25 2.52 0.48
N GLY A 77 -0.06 3.16 -0.67
CA GLY A 77 -0.55 2.67 -1.97
C GLY A 77 0.15 1.37 -2.40
N GLY A 78 1.44 1.25 -2.12
CA GLY A 78 2.20 0.00 -2.30
C GLY A 78 1.66 -1.12 -1.42
N LEU A 79 1.43 -0.84 -0.12
CA LEU A 79 0.83 -1.80 0.80
C LEU A 79 -0.62 -2.14 0.43
N CYS A 80 -1.39 -1.19 -0.09
CA CYS A 80 -2.73 -1.42 -0.63
C CYS A 80 -2.70 -2.47 -1.75
N ALA A 81 -1.85 -2.28 -2.76
CA ALA A 81 -1.69 -3.21 -3.88
C ALA A 81 -1.17 -4.57 -3.42
N ALA A 82 -0.16 -4.60 -2.53
CA ALA A 82 0.39 -5.84 -1.98
C ALA A 82 -0.64 -6.61 -1.15
N THR A 83 -1.45 -5.90 -0.36
CA THR A 83 -2.54 -6.52 0.43
C THR A 83 -3.61 -7.11 -0.48
N ALA A 84 -3.96 -6.43 -1.58
CA ALA A 84 -4.91 -6.95 -2.55
C ALA A 84 -4.39 -8.22 -3.26
N LEU A 85 -3.11 -8.24 -3.66
CA LEU A 85 -2.44 -9.41 -4.21
C LEU A 85 -2.46 -10.58 -3.20
N MET A 86 -2.08 -10.32 -1.96
CA MET A 86 -2.04 -11.35 -0.91
C MET A 86 -3.45 -11.90 -0.60
N ALA A 87 -4.47 -11.04 -0.55
CA ALA A 87 -5.85 -11.45 -0.32
C ALA A 87 -6.37 -12.36 -1.43
N ARG A 88 -6.08 -12.00 -2.71
CA ARG A 88 -6.39 -12.84 -3.87
C ARG A 88 -5.73 -14.21 -3.77
N ASP A 89 -4.43 -14.23 -3.54
CA ASP A 89 -3.63 -15.46 -3.60
C ASP A 89 -3.96 -16.44 -2.46
N LYS A 90 -4.25 -15.90 -1.28
CA LYS A 90 -4.69 -16.73 -0.14
C LYS A 90 -6.15 -17.14 -0.24
N GLY A 91 -6.99 -16.39 -0.98
CA GLY A 91 -8.41 -16.68 -1.11
C GLY A 91 -9.22 -16.56 0.20
N GLU A 92 -8.64 -15.95 1.24
CA GLU A 92 -9.26 -15.84 2.56
C GLU A 92 -10.23 -14.66 2.67
N TYR A 93 -9.94 -13.57 1.98
CA TYR A 93 -10.69 -12.32 2.04
C TYR A 93 -10.93 -11.77 0.64
N LYS A 94 -12.21 -11.58 0.29
CA LYS A 94 -12.59 -11.00 -1.00
C LYS A 94 -12.74 -9.49 -0.86
N LEU A 95 -11.86 -8.74 -1.50
CA LEU A 95 -11.94 -7.29 -1.55
C LEU A 95 -12.90 -6.84 -2.66
N ALA A 96 -13.73 -5.83 -2.37
CA ALA A 96 -14.63 -5.23 -3.33
C ALA A 96 -13.95 -4.20 -4.23
N PHE A 97 -12.91 -3.52 -3.72
CA PHE A 97 -12.23 -2.44 -4.40
C PHE A 97 -10.83 -2.20 -3.83
N GLN A 98 -9.93 -1.62 -4.63
CA GLN A 98 -8.63 -1.12 -4.19
C GLN A 98 -8.36 0.29 -4.72
N MET A 99 -7.72 1.13 -3.91
CA MET A 99 -7.41 2.51 -4.27
C MET A 99 -5.94 2.86 -3.96
N PRO A 100 -4.98 2.34 -4.73
CA PRO A 100 -3.57 2.71 -4.60
C PRO A 100 -3.33 4.07 -5.27
N LEU A 101 -3.16 5.13 -4.47
CA LEU A 101 -2.92 6.50 -4.95
C LEU A 101 -1.42 6.74 -5.09
N TYR A 102 -0.98 7.22 -6.28
CA TYR A 102 0.45 7.44 -6.59
C TYR A 102 1.37 6.43 -5.90
N PRO A 103 1.14 5.13 -6.11
CA PRO A 103 1.67 4.10 -5.24
C PRO A 103 3.16 3.88 -5.44
N MET A 104 3.88 3.62 -4.35
CA MET A 104 5.26 3.17 -4.36
C MET A 104 5.30 1.65 -4.57
N ILE A 105 5.43 1.20 -5.83
CA ILE A 105 5.22 -0.20 -6.23
C ILE A 105 6.38 -0.83 -7.01
N ASP A 106 7.35 -0.04 -7.47
CA ASP A 106 8.45 -0.53 -8.31
C ASP A 106 9.82 -0.14 -7.73
N ASP A 107 10.61 -1.12 -7.41
CA ASP A 107 11.95 -0.99 -6.83
C ASP A 107 13.07 -0.91 -7.88
N ARG A 108 12.75 -1.03 -9.19
CA ARG A 108 13.75 -1.22 -10.26
C ARG A 108 14.28 0.07 -10.87
N PHE A 109 13.61 1.20 -10.70
CA PHE A 109 14.02 2.52 -11.25
C PHE A 109 14.29 2.50 -12.76
N GLN A 110 13.49 1.81 -13.55
CA GLN A 110 13.72 1.60 -14.97
C GLN A 110 13.03 2.63 -15.87
N THR A 111 12.18 3.50 -15.33
CA THR A 111 11.51 4.54 -16.11
C THR A 111 12.34 5.83 -16.14
N PRO A 112 12.30 6.63 -17.23
CA PRO A 112 12.97 7.94 -17.27
C PRO A 112 12.58 8.82 -16.08
N ALA A 113 11.29 8.97 -15.80
CA ALA A 113 10.79 9.76 -14.67
C ALA A 113 11.37 9.32 -13.31
N SER A 114 11.62 8.03 -13.10
CA SER A 114 12.23 7.55 -11.86
C SER A 114 13.70 7.95 -11.69
N GLN A 115 14.38 8.30 -12.77
CA GLN A 115 15.80 8.71 -12.77
C GLN A 115 15.96 10.23 -12.79
N GLU A 116 15.04 10.94 -13.45
CA GLU A 116 15.12 12.38 -13.67
C GLU A 116 14.63 13.22 -12.49
N ASN A 117 13.77 12.65 -11.64
CA ASN A 117 13.23 13.38 -10.49
C ASN A 117 14.30 13.61 -9.42
N ILE A 118 14.90 14.80 -9.45
CA ILE A 118 15.89 15.27 -8.47
C ILE A 118 15.36 16.38 -7.56
N ASP A 119 14.07 16.71 -7.65
CA ASP A 119 13.46 17.78 -6.85
C ASP A 119 13.47 17.42 -5.36
N LEU A 120 14.04 18.28 -4.55
CA LEU A 120 14.21 18.04 -3.11
C LEU A 120 12.99 18.42 -2.26
N ARG A 121 11.96 19.03 -2.85
CA ARG A 121 10.84 19.60 -2.09
C ARG A 121 9.97 18.56 -1.38
N VAL A 122 9.75 17.39 -1.99
CA VAL A 122 8.89 16.34 -1.40
C VAL A 122 9.57 14.98 -1.47
N TRP A 123 9.67 14.41 -2.66
CA TRP A 123 10.17 13.05 -2.88
C TRP A 123 10.96 12.99 -4.18
N ASN A 124 12.12 12.37 -4.15
CA ASN A 124 13.00 12.29 -5.31
C ASN A 124 13.60 10.90 -5.47
N ASN A 125 14.41 10.72 -6.52
CA ASN A 125 15.02 9.44 -6.85
C ASN A 125 15.98 8.93 -5.75
N VAL A 126 16.70 9.83 -5.06
CA VAL A 126 17.63 9.45 -3.98
C VAL A 126 16.86 8.96 -2.77
N ALA A 127 15.84 9.72 -2.33
CA ALA A 127 14.96 9.31 -1.23
C ALA A 127 14.26 7.99 -1.54
N ASN A 128 13.81 7.81 -2.79
CA ASN A 128 13.13 6.60 -3.21
C ASN A 128 14.04 5.37 -3.17
N LYS A 129 15.29 5.48 -3.67
CA LYS A 129 16.28 4.40 -3.58
C LYS A 129 16.60 4.03 -2.15
N TYR A 130 16.82 5.04 -1.31
CA TYR A 130 17.07 4.83 0.12
C TYR A 130 15.90 4.10 0.80
N ALA A 131 14.67 4.52 0.52
CA ALA A 131 13.49 3.93 1.12
C ALA A 131 13.30 2.46 0.72
N TRP A 132 13.50 2.11 -0.55
CA TRP A 132 13.46 0.72 -0.99
C TRP A 132 14.53 -0.12 -0.29
N HIS A 133 15.76 0.41 -0.18
CA HIS A 133 16.84 -0.30 0.52
C HIS A 133 16.56 -0.49 2.01
N ALA A 134 16.00 0.51 2.65
CA ALA A 134 15.58 0.42 4.04
C ALA A 134 14.44 -0.60 4.24
N TYR A 135 13.48 -0.68 3.29
CA TYR A 135 12.31 -1.54 3.37
C TYR A 135 12.62 -3.02 3.09
N ILE A 136 13.37 -3.33 2.01
CA ILE A 136 13.64 -4.71 1.57
C ILE A 136 15.13 -5.08 1.56
N GLY A 137 16.00 -4.17 2.01
CA GLY A 137 17.43 -4.43 2.11
C GLY A 137 18.12 -4.56 0.75
N ASP A 138 19.12 -5.40 0.70
CA ASP A 138 19.95 -5.65 -0.48
C ASP A 138 19.21 -6.37 -1.63
N LEU A 139 17.98 -6.82 -1.39
CA LEU A 139 17.13 -7.37 -2.43
C LEU A 139 16.67 -6.31 -3.43
N ALA A 140 16.61 -5.01 -3.03
CA ALA A 140 16.11 -3.93 -3.88
C ALA A 140 16.82 -3.90 -5.24
N GLY A 141 16.04 -3.97 -6.32
CA GLY A 141 16.53 -4.00 -7.70
C GLY A 141 16.95 -5.37 -8.23
N THR A 142 17.02 -6.41 -7.39
CA THR A 142 17.36 -7.79 -7.83
C THR A 142 16.14 -8.55 -8.34
N ASP A 143 16.37 -9.68 -9.00
CA ASP A 143 15.28 -10.55 -9.47
C ASP A 143 14.62 -11.38 -8.36
N GLU A 144 15.18 -11.36 -7.15
CA GLU A 144 14.65 -12.07 -5.99
C GLU A 144 13.50 -11.32 -5.28
N VAL A 145 13.23 -10.06 -5.66
CA VAL A 145 12.14 -9.28 -5.09
C VAL A 145 10.79 -9.86 -5.52
N SER A 146 10.00 -10.28 -4.54
CA SER A 146 8.65 -10.79 -4.78
C SER A 146 7.67 -9.64 -5.12
N TYR A 147 6.58 -9.96 -5.80
CA TYR A 147 5.51 -8.98 -6.07
C TYR A 147 4.74 -8.55 -4.81
N TYR A 148 4.91 -9.20 -3.68
CA TYR A 148 4.42 -8.68 -2.40
C TYR A 148 5.30 -7.58 -1.83
N MET A 149 6.60 -7.57 -2.14
CA MET A 149 7.51 -6.47 -1.80
C MET A 149 7.31 -5.29 -2.73
N ALA A 150 7.24 -5.55 -4.04
CA ALA A 150 7.11 -4.56 -5.11
C ALA A 150 6.00 -4.97 -6.09
N PRO A 151 4.76 -4.50 -5.90
CA PRO A 151 3.59 -4.94 -6.65
C PRO A 151 3.69 -4.81 -8.17
N ALA A 152 4.49 -3.89 -8.71
CA ALA A 152 4.73 -3.76 -10.15
C ALA A 152 5.43 -4.99 -10.77
N ARG A 153 5.96 -5.89 -9.97
CA ARG A 153 6.54 -7.16 -10.43
C ARG A 153 5.52 -8.27 -10.66
N ALA A 154 4.27 -8.08 -10.26
CA ALA A 154 3.20 -9.03 -10.51
C ALA A 154 2.92 -9.14 -12.02
N LYS A 155 3.03 -10.34 -12.56
CA LYS A 155 2.79 -10.62 -13.98
C LYS A 155 1.32 -10.97 -14.27
N ASP A 156 0.64 -11.52 -13.29
CA ASP A 156 -0.78 -11.88 -13.37
C ASP A 156 -1.58 -11.03 -12.39
N LEU A 157 -2.52 -10.26 -12.94
CA LEU A 157 -3.43 -9.40 -12.19
C LEU A 157 -4.88 -9.93 -12.22
N THR A 158 -5.07 -11.13 -12.78
CA THR A 158 -6.40 -11.77 -12.83
C THR A 158 -6.95 -11.98 -11.42
N GLY A 159 -8.24 -11.74 -11.25
CA GLY A 159 -8.93 -11.94 -9.97
C GLY A 159 -8.69 -10.85 -8.92
N LEU A 160 -7.92 -9.80 -9.23
CA LEU A 160 -7.84 -8.64 -8.35
C LEU A 160 -9.15 -7.84 -8.38
N PRO A 161 -9.50 -7.14 -7.28
CA PRO A 161 -10.66 -6.26 -7.25
C PRO A 161 -10.48 -5.07 -8.23
N PRO A 162 -11.58 -4.44 -8.68
CA PRO A 162 -11.51 -3.18 -9.42
C PRO A 162 -10.63 -2.17 -8.70
N ALA A 163 -9.90 -1.36 -9.47
CA ALA A 163 -8.94 -0.41 -8.93
C ALA A 163 -9.18 1.01 -9.43
N TYR A 164 -8.92 1.98 -8.58
CA TYR A 164 -8.69 3.37 -8.96
C TYR A 164 -7.29 3.78 -8.54
N SER A 165 -6.53 4.32 -9.47
CA SER A 165 -5.20 4.86 -9.20
C SER A 165 -5.02 6.21 -9.89
N CYS A 166 -4.31 7.11 -9.27
CA CYS A 166 -3.92 8.39 -9.86
C CYS A 166 -2.45 8.67 -9.57
N VAL A 167 -1.83 9.45 -10.43
CA VAL A 167 -0.45 9.94 -10.27
C VAL A 167 -0.39 11.39 -10.68
N GLY A 168 0.52 12.15 -10.07
CA GLY A 168 0.87 13.48 -10.53
C GLY A 168 1.78 13.40 -11.77
N ASN A 169 1.73 14.42 -12.62
CA ASN A 169 2.69 14.65 -13.69
C ASN A 169 3.62 15.79 -13.27
N LEU A 170 4.95 15.56 -13.34
CA LEU A 170 5.99 16.56 -13.05
C LEU A 170 6.49 17.16 -14.34
#